data_d167e82604d3a2bb5e92f5e93c663f78
#
_entry.id   d167e82604d3a2bb5e92f5e93c663f78
#
_cell.length_a   1.000
_cell.length_b   1.000
_cell.length_c   1.000
_cell.angle_alpha   90.00
_cell.angle_beta   90.00
_cell.angle_gamma   90.00
#
_symmetry.space_group_name_H-M   'P 1'
#
loop_
_entity.id
_entity.type
_entity.pdbx_description
1 polymer ?
#
loop_
_entity_poly.entity_id
_entity_poly.type
_entity_poly.pdbx_seq_one_letter_code
_entity_poly.pdbx_strand_id
1 'polypeptide(L)'
;QQCSAHAARIVRDAAIAAGAPENCIQWIEKPSMEGTSALMKHPGVATILATGGNAMVEAAYSCGKPALGVGAGNVPAYVEKTADIKQVAHDIVMSKSFDNGMVCASEQAVIADKEIYKELAEEFKSYGVYFAKQKEKAMLEEFIFGVTANCASCGGAKLNSAVVGKPAAWIADQAGFKVPEKTNIIIAECREVGPNEPLTREKLSPVLAMIKADSTEQGLKFAEEMVAFDGLGHSAAIHTADEELVKTFGSRVKALRVIWNSPSTFGGIGDVYNAFLPSLTLGCGSYGKNSVGGNVSAVNLLNIKKVGRRRNNMQWFKVPAKIYFERDSIQYLQDMKDCEKVMIVTDRSMVDLGFVDKITHQLHQRKNKVTIQLFTDVEADPSVHTVYKGTDLMRSFQPDTIIALGGGSPM
;
A
#
# COMPACT_ATOMS: atom_id res chain seq x y z
N GLN A 1 -0.50 15.38 -26.39
CA GLN A 1 -0.13 14.48 -27.51
C GLN A 1 1.22 14.84 -28.11
N GLN A 2 1.46 16.12 -28.47
CA GLN A 2 2.75 16.55 -29.05
C GLN A 2 3.90 16.32 -28.07
N CYS A 3 3.74 16.68 -26.77
CA CYS A 3 4.75 16.44 -25.75
C CYS A 3 5.04 14.95 -25.57
N SER A 4 4.01 14.09 -25.52
CA SER A 4 4.18 12.66 -25.38
C SER A 4 4.91 12.04 -26.57
N ALA A 5 4.57 12.46 -27.80
CA ALA A 5 5.25 12.00 -29.01
C ALA A 5 6.72 12.51 -29.07
N HIS A 6 6.98 13.73 -28.58
CA HIS A 6 8.34 14.26 -28.50
C HIS A 6 9.19 13.48 -27.48
N ALA A 7 8.66 13.21 -26.29
CA ALA A 7 9.33 12.40 -25.29
C ALA A 7 9.59 10.98 -25.80
N ALA A 8 8.59 10.34 -26.45
CA ALA A 8 8.76 9.00 -27.02
C ALA A 8 9.88 8.98 -28.10
N ARG A 9 10.00 10.05 -28.91
CA ARG A 9 11.08 10.17 -29.91
C ARG A 9 12.44 10.24 -29.24
N ILE A 10 12.61 11.08 -28.20
CA ILE A 10 13.87 11.19 -27.46
C ILE A 10 14.28 9.82 -26.86
N VAL A 11 13.35 9.15 -26.21
CA VAL A 11 13.62 7.84 -25.58
C VAL A 11 13.94 6.78 -26.64
N ARG A 12 13.22 6.75 -27.76
CA ARG A 12 13.50 5.85 -28.90
C ARG A 12 14.90 6.06 -29.44
N ASP A 13 15.26 7.31 -29.72
CA ASP A 13 16.53 7.65 -30.35
C ASP A 13 17.70 7.28 -29.42
N ALA A 14 17.57 7.52 -28.12
CA ALA A 14 18.53 7.08 -27.12
C ALA A 14 18.64 5.53 -27.03
N ALA A 15 17.49 4.82 -27.07
CA ALA A 15 17.48 3.35 -27.07
C ALA A 15 18.18 2.77 -28.30
N ILE A 16 17.90 3.31 -29.51
CA ILE A 16 18.56 2.90 -30.76
C ILE A 16 20.06 3.16 -30.70
N ALA A 17 20.48 4.32 -30.20
CA ALA A 17 21.90 4.63 -30.01
C ALA A 17 22.61 3.66 -29.05
N ALA A 18 21.86 3.08 -28.10
CA ALA A 18 22.35 2.03 -27.20
C ALA A 18 22.25 0.60 -27.77
N GLY A 19 21.82 0.44 -29.02
CA GLY A 19 21.75 -0.85 -29.72
C GLY A 19 20.38 -1.52 -29.74
N ALA A 20 19.30 -0.81 -29.37
CA ALA A 20 17.95 -1.34 -29.50
C ALA A 20 17.49 -1.36 -30.98
N PRO A 21 16.56 -2.26 -31.35
CA PRO A 21 15.98 -2.28 -32.70
C PRO A 21 15.26 -0.95 -33.04
N GLU A 22 15.27 -0.53 -34.30
CA GLU A 22 14.69 0.74 -34.78
C GLU A 22 13.21 0.91 -34.38
N ASN A 23 12.44 -0.18 -34.32
CA ASN A 23 11.01 -0.14 -34.04
C ASN A 23 10.68 -0.49 -32.57
N CYS A 24 11.62 -0.38 -31.63
CA CYS A 24 11.43 -0.75 -30.23
C CYS A 24 10.43 0.15 -29.49
N ILE A 25 10.30 1.41 -29.91
CA ILE A 25 9.35 2.38 -29.32
C ILE A 25 8.58 3.06 -30.44
N GLN A 26 7.26 3.01 -30.38
CA GLN A 26 6.36 3.57 -31.37
C GLN A 26 5.24 4.36 -30.68
N TRP A 27 4.58 5.24 -31.41
CA TRP A 27 3.42 6.01 -30.92
C TRP A 27 2.43 6.27 -32.05
N ILE A 28 1.19 6.55 -31.69
CA ILE A 28 0.14 6.97 -32.62
C ILE A 28 0.17 8.50 -32.70
N GLU A 29 0.44 9.05 -33.89
CA GLU A 29 0.51 10.51 -34.09
C GLU A 29 -0.85 11.20 -33.97
N LYS A 30 -1.90 10.57 -34.46
CA LYS A 30 -3.29 11.07 -34.41
C LYS A 30 -4.16 10.08 -33.65
N PRO A 31 -4.15 10.11 -32.30
CA PRO A 31 -4.96 9.17 -31.53
C PRO A 31 -6.45 9.42 -31.72
N SER A 32 -7.20 8.31 -31.83
CA SER A 32 -8.65 8.28 -31.87
C SER A 32 -9.16 7.09 -31.03
N MET A 33 -10.43 7.10 -30.69
CA MET A 33 -11.06 5.98 -29.97
C MET A 33 -11.05 4.71 -30.83
N GLU A 34 -11.27 4.84 -32.12
CA GLU A 34 -11.23 3.71 -33.07
C GLU A 34 -9.81 3.15 -33.18
N GLY A 35 -8.80 4.02 -33.33
CA GLY A 35 -7.39 3.61 -33.36
C GLY A 35 -6.94 2.93 -32.10
N THR A 36 -7.35 3.43 -30.94
CA THR A 36 -7.07 2.81 -29.63
C THR A 36 -7.73 1.44 -29.52
N SER A 37 -8.99 1.31 -29.90
CA SER A 37 -9.72 0.04 -29.89
C SER A 37 -9.12 -0.98 -30.87
N ALA A 38 -8.73 -0.52 -32.06
CA ALA A 38 -8.08 -1.37 -33.05
C ALA A 38 -6.71 -1.89 -32.53
N LEU A 39 -5.92 -1.01 -31.91
CA LEU A 39 -4.64 -1.39 -31.32
C LEU A 39 -4.82 -2.43 -30.19
N MET A 40 -5.76 -2.21 -29.26
CA MET A 40 -6.05 -3.14 -28.18
C MET A 40 -6.41 -4.55 -28.70
N LYS A 41 -7.11 -4.63 -29.81
CA LYS A 41 -7.55 -5.91 -30.42
C LYS A 41 -6.55 -6.49 -31.41
N HIS A 42 -5.52 -5.74 -31.80
CA HIS A 42 -4.60 -6.17 -32.85
C HIS A 42 -3.83 -7.43 -32.45
N PRO A 43 -3.75 -8.47 -33.29
CA PRO A 43 -3.13 -9.75 -32.94
C PRO A 43 -1.64 -9.63 -32.58
N GLY A 44 -0.92 -8.63 -33.09
CA GLY A 44 0.46 -8.34 -32.72
C GLY A 44 0.67 -7.73 -31.35
N VAL A 45 -0.39 -7.34 -30.61
CA VAL A 45 -0.30 -6.84 -29.24
C VAL A 45 -0.43 -8.00 -28.27
N ALA A 46 0.63 -8.29 -27.55
CA ALA A 46 0.69 -9.39 -26.58
C ALA A 46 0.14 -9.01 -25.19
N THR A 47 0.36 -7.77 -24.75
CA THR A 47 -0.04 -7.28 -23.42
C THR A 47 -0.41 -5.81 -23.51
N ILE A 48 -1.40 -5.39 -22.74
CA ILE A 48 -1.85 -4.00 -22.65
C ILE A 48 -1.47 -3.44 -21.28
N LEU A 49 -0.81 -2.29 -21.25
CA LEU A 49 -0.62 -1.48 -20.06
C LEU A 49 -1.54 -0.27 -20.17
N ALA A 50 -2.62 -0.26 -19.40
CA ALA A 50 -3.65 0.78 -19.44
C ALA A 50 -3.64 1.61 -18.17
N THR A 51 -3.29 2.89 -18.28
CA THR A 51 -3.41 3.87 -17.21
C THR A 51 -4.43 4.92 -17.63
N GLY A 52 -5.50 5.10 -16.87
CA GLY A 52 -6.54 6.07 -17.20
C GLY A 52 -7.81 5.88 -16.39
N GLY A 53 -8.88 6.57 -16.79
CA GLY A 53 -10.17 6.44 -16.13
C GLY A 53 -10.76 5.02 -16.23
N ASN A 54 -11.68 4.71 -15.35
CA ASN A 54 -12.25 3.35 -15.19
C ASN A 54 -12.76 2.75 -16.51
N ALA A 55 -13.37 3.56 -17.39
CA ALA A 55 -13.86 3.07 -18.69
C ALA A 55 -12.74 2.59 -19.63
N MET A 56 -11.56 3.23 -19.61
CA MET A 56 -10.41 2.81 -20.40
C MET A 56 -9.85 1.49 -19.86
N VAL A 57 -9.77 1.35 -18.55
CA VAL A 57 -9.28 0.14 -17.88
C VAL A 57 -10.23 -1.02 -18.15
N GLU A 58 -11.55 -0.80 -18.07
CA GLU A 58 -12.57 -1.78 -18.39
C GLU A 58 -12.50 -2.24 -19.85
N ALA A 59 -12.30 -1.29 -20.77
CA ALA A 59 -12.11 -1.62 -22.19
C ALA A 59 -10.86 -2.47 -22.42
N ALA A 60 -9.75 -2.18 -21.74
CA ALA A 60 -8.53 -2.97 -21.82
C ALA A 60 -8.73 -4.40 -21.31
N TYR A 61 -9.39 -4.59 -20.16
CA TYR A 61 -9.69 -5.93 -19.64
C TYR A 61 -10.71 -6.70 -20.50
N SER A 62 -11.62 -6.00 -21.16
CA SER A 62 -12.67 -6.60 -21.98
C SER A 62 -12.22 -6.97 -23.38
N CYS A 63 -11.00 -6.58 -23.82
CA CYS A 63 -10.54 -6.85 -25.19
C CYS A 63 -10.06 -8.29 -25.44
N GLY A 64 -10.03 -9.14 -24.40
CA GLY A 64 -9.63 -10.55 -24.51
C GLY A 64 -8.11 -10.78 -24.51
N LYS A 65 -7.31 -9.79 -24.10
CA LYS A 65 -5.84 -9.88 -23.97
C LYS A 65 -5.39 -9.70 -22.52
N PRO A 66 -4.19 -10.19 -22.16
CA PRO A 66 -3.56 -9.83 -20.92
C PRO A 66 -3.45 -8.31 -20.79
N ALA A 67 -3.93 -7.77 -19.67
CA ALA A 67 -3.89 -6.34 -19.42
C ALA A 67 -3.44 -6.05 -17.98
N LEU A 68 -2.62 -5.02 -17.82
CA LEU A 68 -2.26 -4.40 -16.57
C LEU A 68 -2.96 -3.04 -16.54
N GLY A 69 -4.10 -2.97 -15.86
CA GLY A 69 -4.91 -1.77 -15.79
C GLY A 69 -4.74 -1.07 -14.44
N VAL A 70 -4.73 0.25 -14.47
CA VAL A 70 -4.69 1.11 -13.29
C VAL A 70 -5.82 2.12 -13.37
N GLY A 71 -6.71 2.08 -12.37
CA GLY A 71 -7.87 2.95 -12.25
C GLY A 71 -7.55 4.31 -11.63
N ALA A 72 -8.61 5.09 -11.39
CA ALA A 72 -8.56 6.39 -10.75
C ALA A 72 -8.09 6.29 -9.28
N GLY A 73 -7.49 7.36 -8.77
CA GLY A 73 -7.07 7.50 -7.39
C GLY A 73 -7.85 8.59 -6.67
N ASN A 74 -8.50 8.28 -5.56
CA ASN A 74 -9.15 9.27 -4.70
C ASN A 74 -8.49 9.28 -3.32
N VAL A 75 -7.35 9.93 -3.23
CA VAL A 75 -6.40 9.85 -2.13
C VAL A 75 -6.82 10.73 -0.95
N PRO A 76 -7.22 10.17 0.21
CA PRO A 76 -7.34 10.91 1.45
C PRO A 76 -5.95 11.17 2.05
N ALA A 77 -5.75 12.35 2.65
CA ALA A 77 -4.65 12.64 3.56
C ALA A 77 -5.22 12.89 4.95
N TYR A 78 -5.18 11.88 5.81
CA TYR A 78 -5.62 12.04 7.19
C TYR A 78 -4.51 12.63 8.04
N VAL A 79 -4.79 13.76 8.66
CA VAL A 79 -3.87 14.50 9.54
C VAL A 79 -4.41 14.42 10.97
N GLU A 80 -3.78 13.56 11.76
CA GLU A 80 -4.12 13.32 13.15
C GLU A 80 -3.45 14.39 14.03
N LYS A 81 -4.03 14.70 15.18
CA LYS A 81 -3.62 15.80 16.07
C LYS A 81 -2.17 15.80 16.52
N THR A 82 -1.45 14.66 16.46
CA THR A 82 -0.01 14.56 16.82
C THR A 82 0.92 14.86 15.66
N ALA A 83 0.39 15.14 14.46
CA ALA A 83 1.18 15.41 13.27
C ALA A 83 1.98 16.74 13.40
N ASP A 84 3.15 16.79 12.76
CA ASP A 84 3.89 18.04 12.59
C ASP A 84 3.22 18.91 11.52
N ILE A 85 2.50 19.94 11.96
CA ILE A 85 1.66 20.78 11.10
C ILE A 85 2.47 21.46 9.99
N LYS A 86 3.69 21.92 10.28
CA LYS A 86 4.54 22.61 9.29
C LYS A 86 5.00 21.63 8.22
N GLN A 87 5.45 20.45 8.62
CA GLN A 87 5.83 19.40 7.68
C GLN A 87 4.64 18.96 6.83
N VAL A 88 3.47 18.72 7.45
CA VAL A 88 2.24 18.35 6.74
C VAL A 88 1.85 19.37 5.70
N ALA A 89 1.82 20.66 6.06
CA ALA A 89 1.45 21.73 5.12
C ALA A 89 2.43 21.80 3.94
N HIS A 90 3.73 21.75 4.21
CA HIS A 90 4.77 21.69 3.18
C HIS A 90 4.58 20.48 2.26
N ASP A 91 4.45 19.30 2.82
CA ASP A 91 4.39 18.03 2.08
C ASP A 91 3.15 17.95 1.18
N ILE A 92 1.99 18.34 1.71
CA ILE A 92 0.74 18.34 0.94
C ILE A 92 0.78 19.39 -0.18
N VAL A 93 1.29 20.60 0.10
CA VAL A 93 1.39 21.64 -0.94
C VAL A 93 2.36 21.21 -2.04
N MET A 94 3.53 20.70 -1.68
CA MET A 94 4.51 20.18 -2.64
C MET A 94 3.93 19.04 -3.48
N SER A 95 3.25 18.09 -2.85
CA SER A 95 2.62 16.95 -3.50
C SER A 95 1.51 17.38 -4.46
N LYS A 96 0.59 18.22 -3.99
CA LYS A 96 -0.61 18.62 -4.75
C LYS A 96 -0.32 19.63 -5.86
N SER A 97 0.70 20.46 -5.70
CA SER A 97 1.10 21.42 -6.74
C SER A 97 1.98 20.80 -7.82
N PHE A 98 2.64 19.67 -7.53
CA PHE A 98 3.45 18.96 -8.52
C PHE A 98 2.60 18.56 -9.73
N ASP A 99 3.09 18.89 -10.91
CA ASP A 99 2.39 18.66 -12.20
C ASP A 99 0.92 19.15 -12.17
N ASN A 100 0.66 20.25 -11.49
CA ASN A 100 -0.68 20.81 -11.27
C ASN A 100 -1.68 19.76 -10.72
N GLY A 101 -1.25 18.86 -9.84
CA GLY A 101 -2.10 17.85 -9.20
C GLY A 101 -2.62 16.76 -10.13
N MET A 102 -1.97 16.56 -11.28
CA MET A 102 -2.40 15.58 -12.28
C MET A 102 -2.02 14.14 -11.90
N VAL A 103 -1.01 13.95 -11.05
CA VAL A 103 -0.61 12.59 -10.61
C VAL A 103 -1.72 11.95 -9.79
N CYS A 104 -2.12 10.74 -10.15
CA CYS A 104 -3.22 10.01 -9.51
C CYS A 104 -2.99 9.68 -8.02
N ALA A 105 -1.74 9.71 -7.56
CA ALA A 105 -1.38 9.55 -6.14
C ALA A 105 -1.42 10.87 -5.35
N SER A 106 -1.74 12.02 -5.99
CA SER A 106 -1.84 13.29 -5.28
C SER A 106 -3.11 13.34 -4.41
N GLU A 107 -3.01 14.01 -3.28
CA GLU A 107 -4.09 14.14 -2.30
C GLU A 107 -5.33 14.77 -2.95
N GLN A 108 -6.51 14.21 -2.68
CA GLN A 108 -7.80 14.76 -3.15
C GLN A 108 -8.57 15.46 -2.02
N ALA A 109 -8.37 15.03 -0.78
CA ALA A 109 -8.83 15.74 0.40
C ALA A 109 -7.84 15.62 1.56
N VAL A 110 -7.77 16.71 2.35
CA VAL A 110 -7.17 16.71 3.68
C VAL A 110 -8.27 16.51 4.70
N ILE A 111 -8.16 15.47 5.50
CA ILE A 111 -9.04 15.20 6.64
C ILE A 111 -8.22 15.53 7.87
N ALA A 112 -8.58 16.59 8.61
CA ALA A 112 -7.79 17.02 9.76
C ALA A 112 -8.63 16.97 11.05
N ASP A 113 -8.00 16.46 12.12
CA ASP A 113 -8.60 16.48 13.45
C ASP A 113 -8.93 17.92 13.88
N LYS A 114 -10.08 18.10 14.54
CA LYS A 114 -10.61 19.41 14.94
C LYS A 114 -9.61 20.24 15.76
N GLU A 115 -8.77 19.58 16.54
CA GLU A 115 -7.78 20.20 17.42
C GLU A 115 -6.75 21.00 16.63
N ILE A 116 -6.34 20.51 15.46
CA ILE A 116 -5.28 21.11 14.62
C ILE A 116 -5.83 21.77 13.36
N TYR A 117 -7.11 21.61 13.05
CA TYR A 117 -7.75 22.06 11.81
C TYR A 117 -7.45 23.53 11.47
N LYS A 118 -7.64 24.42 12.47
CA LYS A 118 -7.43 25.86 12.26
C LYS A 118 -5.97 26.20 12.05
N GLU A 119 -5.08 25.60 12.85
CA GLU A 119 -3.64 25.83 12.75
C GLU A 119 -3.10 25.35 11.41
N LEU A 120 -3.50 24.16 10.96
CA LEU A 120 -3.15 23.64 9.65
C LEU A 120 -3.68 24.53 8.50
N ALA A 121 -4.90 25.05 8.63
CA ALA A 121 -5.46 25.97 7.64
C ALA A 121 -4.67 27.29 7.55
N GLU A 122 -4.21 27.84 8.68
CA GLU A 122 -3.35 29.04 8.67
C GLU A 122 -1.97 28.72 8.09
N GLU A 123 -1.39 27.56 8.44
CA GLU A 123 -0.09 27.15 7.88
C GLU A 123 -0.15 27.01 6.35
N PHE A 124 -1.20 26.41 5.80
CA PHE A 124 -1.40 26.32 4.34
C PHE A 124 -1.35 27.69 3.64
N LYS A 125 -1.87 28.74 4.25
CA LYS A 125 -1.85 30.10 3.65
C LYS A 125 -0.43 30.61 3.44
N SER A 126 0.53 30.21 4.31
CA SER A 126 1.93 30.60 4.18
C SER A 126 2.59 30.03 2.92
N TYR A 127 2.05 28.97 2.35
CA TYR A 127 2.53 28.31 1.12
C TYR A 127 1.77 28.71 -0.15
N GLY A 128 1.04 29.82 -0.14
CA GLY A 128 0.33 30.32 -1.31
C GLY A 128 -0.94 29.53 -1.65
N VAL A 129 -1.57 28.96 -0.64
CA VAL A 129 -2.86 28.28 -0.78
C VAL A 129 -4.00 29.29 -0.62
N TYR A 130 -4.98 29.22 -1.51
CA TYR A 130 -6.19 30.02 -1.47
C TYR A 130 -7.36 29.21 -0.91
N PHE A 131 -8.04 29.71 0.11
CA PHE A 131 -9.25 29.10 0.64
C PHE A 131 -10.47 29.66 -0.05
N ALA A 132 -11.17 28.83 -0.81
CA ALA A 132 -12.38 29.22 -1.52
C ALA A 132 -13.54 29.49 -0.56
N LYS A 133 -14.22 30.62 -0.77
CA LYS A 133 -15.46 30.94 -0.05
C LYS A 133 -16.59 30.02 -0.52
N GLN A 134 -17.66 29.94 0.25
CA GLN A 134 -18.80 29.05 -0.05
C GLN A 134 -19.38 29.25 -1.47
N LYS A 135 -19.44 30.51 -1.94
CA LYS A 135 -19.90 30.83 -3.30
C LYS A 135 -18.89 30.33 -4.35
N GLU A 136 -17.60 30.52 -4.09
CA GLU A 136 -16.52 30.10 -4.99
C GLU A 136 -16.39 28.57 -5.05
N LYS A 137 -16.66 27.89 -3.91
CA LYS A 137 -16.78 26.44 -3.87
C LYS A 137 -17.87 25.93 -4.82
N ALA A 138 -19.07 26.50 -4.77
CA ALA A 138 -20.17 26.13 -5.67
C ALA A 138 -19.80 26.35 -7.16
N MET A 139 -19.08 27.44 -7.46
CA MET A 139 -18.58 27.72 -8.81
C MET A 139 -17.54 26.67 -9.26
N LEU A 140 -16.67 26.24 -8.36
CA LEU A 140 -15.71 25.13 -8.64
C LEU A 140 -16.43 23.81 -8.89
N GLU A 141 -17.43 23.47 -8.08
CA GLU A 141 -18.23 22.25 -8.23
C GLU A 141 -18.93 22.21 -9.58
N GLU A 142 -19.55 23.30 -9.97
CA GLU A 142 -20.21 23.43 -11.27
C GLU A 142 -19.21 23.33 -12.44
N PHE A 143 -18.08 24.04 -12.37
CA PHE A 143 -17.09 24.05 -13.43
C PHE A 143 -16.36 22.70 -13.56
N ILE A 144 -16.00 22.09 -12.44
CA ILE A 144 -15.20 20.84 -12.43
C ILE A 144 -16.07 19.61 -12.71
N PHE A 145 -17.31 19.56 -12.19
CA PHE A 145 -18.14 18.36 -12.25
C PHE A 145 -19.50 18.53 -12.92
N GLY A 146 -19.87 19.78 -13.27
CA GLY A 146 -21.18 20.10 -13.84
C GLY A 146 -22.34 19.96 -12.88
N VAL A 147 -22.06 19.97 -11.56
CA VAL A 147 -23.04 19.76 -10.49
C VAL A 147 -22.74 20.67 -9.31
N THR A 148 -23.78 21.09 -8.57
CA THR A 148 -23.64 21.80 -7.30
C THR A 148 -24.08 20.93 -6.14
N ALA A 149 -23.55 21.20 -4.93
CA ALA A 149 -24.01 20.61 -3.69
C ALA A 149 -25.51 20.82 -3.55
N ASN A 150 -26.34 19.80 -3.52
CA ASN A 150 -27.80 19.71 -3.49
C ASN A 150 -28.44 19.13 -4.78
N CYS A 151 -27.65 18.66 -5.73
CA CYS A 151 -28.20 17.93 -6.87
C CYS A 151 -28.42 16.46 -6.47
N ALA A 152 -29.67 16.07 -6.20
CA ALA A 152 -30.04 14.70 -5.85
C ALA A 152 -29.65 13.61 -6.90
N SER A 153 -29.17 14.04 -8.09
CA SER A 153 -28.77 13.19 -9.19
C SER A 153 -27.24 13.11 -9.39
N CYS A 154 -26.41 13.51 -8.42
CA CYS A 154 -24.96 13.61 -8.55
C CYS A 154 -24.20 12.28 -8.73
N GLY A 155 -24.89 11.14 -8.81
CA GLY A 155 -24.31 9.87 -9.25
C GLY A 155 -23.72 9.90 -10.67
N GLY A 156 -24.03 10.95 -11.47
CA GLY A 156 -23.54 11.17 -12.82
C GLY A 156 -22.51 12.29 -12.98
N ALA A 157 -21.98 12.86 -11.87
CA ALA A 157 -20.98 13.92 -11.94
C ALA A 157 -19.74 13.44 -12.71
N LYS A 158 -19.43 14.10 -13.83
CA LYS A 158 -18.31 13.74 -14.70
C LYS A 158 -17.24 14.82 -14.62
N LEU A 159 -15.99 14.41 -14.40
CA LEU A 159 -14.86 15.33 -14.40
C LEU A 159 -14.76 16.06 -15.77
N ASN A 160 -14.74 17.37 -15.73
CA ASN A 160 -14.44 18.20 -16.88
C ASN A 160 -12.96 18.04 -17.25
N SER A 161 -12.69 17.41 -18.38
CA SER A 161 -11.32 17.14 -18.82
C SER A 161 -10.50 18.40 -19.06
N ALA A 162 -11.14 19.58 -19.21
CA ALA A 162 -10.44 20.84 -19.39
C ALA A 162 -9.65 21.30 -18.15
N VAL A 163 -10.01 20.83 -16.94
CA VAL A 163 -9.32 21.20 -15.68
C VAL A 163 -8.03 20.42 -15.46
N VAL A 164 -7.87 19.27 -16.11
CA VAL A 164 -6.77 18.33 -15.86
C VAL A 164 -5.43 19.01 -16.15
N GLY A 165 -4.56 19.05 -15.12
CA GLY A 165 -3.22 19.64 -15.20
C GLY A 165 -3.19 21.16 -15.39
N LYS A 166 -4.29 21.87 -15.17
CA LYS A 166 -4.33 23.34 -15.30
C LYS A 166 -3.93 24.02 -13.97
N PRO A 167 -3.27 25.18 -14.05
CA PRO A 167 -2.92 25.96 -12.87
C PRO A 167 -4.15 26.42 -12.09
N ALA A 168 -4.00 26.58 -10.78
CA ALA A 168 -5.07 27.02 -9.87
C ALA A 168 -5.74 28.33 -10.31
N ALA A 169 -4.93 29.34 -10.69
CA ALA A 169 -5.44 30.64 -11.14
C ALA A 169 -6.29 30.53 -12.42
N TRP A 170 -5.90 29.66 -13.36
CA TRP A 170 -6.70 29.41 -14.56
C TRP A 170 -8.03 28.75 -14.23
N ILE A 171 -8.02 27.75 -13.33
CA ILE A 171 -9.26 27.08 -12.92
C ILE A 171 -10.23 28.05 -12.25
N ALA A 172 -9.73 28.91 -11.34
CA ALA A 172 -10.54 29.93 -10.69
C ALA A 172 -11.15 30.92 -11.70
N ASP A 173 -10.35 31.40 -12.66
CA ASP A 173 -10.82 32.32 -13.71
C ASP A 173 -11.93 31.69 -14.57
N GLN A 174 -11.75 30.44 -14.98
CA GLN A 174 -12.76 29.72 -15.76
C GLN A 174 -14.01 29.38 -14.93
N ALA A 175 -13.87 29.16 -13.63
CA ALA A 175 -15.00 28.98 -12.73
C ALA A 175 -15.73 30.30 -12.39
N GLY A 176 -15.17 31.47 -12.77
CA GLY A 176 -15.81 32.78 -12.63
C GLY A 176 -15.41 33.58 -11.40
N PHE A 177 -14.27 33.26 -10.76
CA PHE A 177 -13.70 34.08 -9.68
C PHE A 177 -12.19 34.23 -9.83
N LYS A 178 -11.61 35.14 -9.04
CA LYS A 178 -10.18 35.44 -9.12
C LYS A 178 -9.43 35.06 -7.85
N VAL A 179 -8.23 34.54 -8.03
CA VAL A 179 -7.26 34.26 -6.99
C VAL A 179 -5.95 34.97 -7.28
N PRO A 180 -5.04 35.17 -6.31
CA PRO A 180 -3.70 35.66 -6.57
C PRO A 180 -2.98 34.81 -7.63
N GLU A 181 -2.21 35.45 -8.52
CA GLU A 181 -1.52 34.75 -9.62
C GLU A 181 -0.56 33.65 -9.15
N LYS A 182 0.04 33.84 -7.96
CA LYS A 182 0.96 32.88 -7.32
C LYS A 182 0.25 31.79 -6.50
N THR A 183 -1.07 31.63 -6.66
CA THR A 183 -1.82 30.59 -5.96
C THR A 183 -1.39 29.22 -6.44
N ASN A 184 -0.84 28.42 -5.54
CA ASN A 184 -0.40 27.05 -5.83
C ASN A 184 -1.58 26.06 -5.84
N ILE A 185 -2.47 26.18 -4.85
CA ILE A 185 -3.59 25.26 -4.60
C ILE A 185 -4.81 26.07 -4.17
N ILE A 186 -5.99 25.63 -4.59
CA ILE A 186 -7.27 26.11 -4.05
C ILE A 186 -7.82 25.05 -3.11
N ILE A 187 -8.05 25.41 -1.85
CA ILE A 187 -8.72 24.54 -0.87
C ILE A 187 -10.18 24.96 -0.75
N ALA A 188 -11.09 23.96 -0.81
CA ALA A 188 -12.50 24.15 -0.53
C ALA A 188 -12.89 23.31 0.70
N GLU A 189 -13.54 23.94 1.69
CA GLU A 189 -14.01 23.25 2.88
C GLU A 189 -15.24 22.39 2.55
N CYS A 190 -15.18 21.11 2.93
CA CYS A 190 -16.25 20.13 2.79
C CYS A 190 -16.66 19.59 4.17
N ARG A 191 -17.89 19.11 4.29
CA ARG A 191 -18.44 18.62 5.57
C ARG A 191 -18.46 17.11 5.67
N GLU A 192 -18.57 16.44 4.55
CA GLU A 192 -18.68 14.99 4.43
C GLU A 192 -17.99 14.49 3.15
N VAL A 193 -17.91 13.20 2.99
CA VAL A 193 -17.42 12.54 1.77
C VAL A 193 -18.61 12.02 0.98
N GLY A 194 -18.62 12.21 -0.31
CA GLY A 194 -19.61 11.58 -1.16
C GLY A 194 -20.30 12.51 -2.15
N PRO A 195 -21.43 12.10 -2.73
CA PRO A 195 -22.08 12.80 -3.83
C PRO A 195 -22.51 14.24 -3.51
N ASN A 196 -22.84 14.52 -2.23
CA ASN A 196 -23.26 15.88 -1.80
C ASN A 196 -22.10 16.86 -1.73
N GLU A 197 -20.87 16.37 -1.72
CA GLU A 197 -19.63 17.15 -1.70
C GLU A 197 -18.74 16.69 -2.89
N PRO A 198 -19.06 17.06 -4.12
CA PRO A 198 -18.41 16.55 -5.33
C PRO A 198 -16.91 16.84 -5.37
N LEU A 199 -16.43 17.88 -4.67
CA LEU A 199 -15.00 18.14 -4.55
C LEU A 199 -14.23 17.11 -3.71
N THR A 200 -14.89 16.12 -3.11
CA THR A 200 -14.25 14.96 -2.47
C THR A 200 -13.89 13.84 -3.44
N ARG A 201 -14.15 14.00 -4.75
CA ARG A 201 -13.72 13.10 -5.82
C ARG A 201 -12.34 13.44 -6.37
N GLU A 202 -11.80 12.54 -7.22
CA GLU A 202 -10.60 12.81 -8.00
C GLU A 202 -10.80 13.99 -8.96
N LYS A 203 -9.87 14.93 -8.94
CA LYS A 203 -9.96 16.18 -9.71
C LYS A 203 -8.82 16.38 -10.71
N LEU A 204 -7.70 15.66 -10.56
CA LEU A 204 -6.50 15.75 -11.41
C LEU A 204 -6.06 17.19 -11.65
N SER A 205 -6.13 18.01 -10.62
CA SER A 205 -5.92 19.46 -10.66
C SER A 205 -5.51 19.98 -9.26
N PRO A 206 -4.95 21.20 -9.15
CA PRO A 206 -4.53 21.77 -7.86
C PRO A 206 -5.73 22.31 -7.05
N VAL A 207 -6.82 21.58 -7.04
CA VAL A 207 -7.98 21.83 -6.17
C VAL A 207 -8.06 20.71 -5.14
N LEU A 208 -8.17 21.05 -3.85
CA LEU A 208 -8.11 20.15 -2.72
C LEU A 208 -9.33 20.37 -1.82
N ALA A 209 -10.00 19.30 -1.41
CA ALA A 209 -11.01 19.38 -0.37
C ALA A 209 -10.35 19.41 1.02
N MET A 210 -10.98 20.06 2.00
CA MET A 210 -10.56 20.00 3.40
C MET A 210 -11.74 19.69 4.29
N ILE A 211 -11.62 18.64 5.09
CA ILE A 211 -12.69 18.11 5.94
C ILE A 211 -12.21 18.11 7.40
N LYS A 212 -13.08 18.58 8.30
CA LYS A 212 -12.79 18.54 9.74
C LYS A 212 -13.34 17.25 10.35
N ALA A 213 -12.49 16.50 11.04
CA ALA A 213 -12.88 15.33 11.81
C ALA A 213 -13.03 15.68 13.30
N ASP A 214 -14.15 15.33 13.90
CA ASP A 214 -14.41 15.59 15.32
C ASP A 214 -13.74 14.57 16.26
N SER A 215 -13.28 13.47 15.71
CA SER A 215 -12.55 12.40 16.41
C SER A 215 -11.69 11.59 15.44
N THR A 216 -10.69 10.87 15.98
CA THR A 216 -9.85 9.92 15.20
C THR A 216 -10.70 8.89 14.47
N GLU A 217 -11.75 8.34 15.09
CA GLU A 217 -12.66 7.39 14.45
C GLU A 217 -13.39 8.00 13.25
N GLN A 218 -13.80 9.26 13.34
CA GLN A 218 -14.42 9.95 12.21
C GLN A 218 -13.41 10.24 11.11
N GLY A 219 -12.16 10.58 11.45
CA GLY A 219 -11.08 10.77 10.49
C GLY A 219 -10.78 9.49 9.71
N LEU A 220 -10.68 8.35 10.39
CA LEU A 220 -10.54 7.04 9.77
C LEU A 220 -11.71 6.72 8.85
N LYS A 221 -12.94 6.96 9.32
CA LYS A 221 -14.17 6.72 8.54
C LYS A 221 -14.19 7.56 7.26
N PHE A 222 -13.86 8.84 7.33
CA PHE A 222 -13.79 9.69 6.13
C PHE A 222 -12.73 9.19 5.13
N ALA A 223 -11.58 8.72 5.61
CA ALA A 223 -10.56 8.15 4.75
C ALA A 223 -11.04 6.85 4.05
N GLU A 224 -11.74 5.98 4.77
CA GLU A 224 -12.39 4.78 4.21
C GLU A 224 -13.42 5.16 3.14
N GLU A 225 -14.29 6.11 3.45
CA GLU A 225 -15.34 6.59 2.55
C GLU A 225 -14.76 7.21 1.27
N MET A 226 -13.69 8.00 1.37
CA MET A 226 -13.02 8.57 0.19
C MET A 226 -12.47 7.51 -0.74
N VAL A 227 -11.75 6.53 -0.19
CA VAL A 227 -11.20 5.42 -0.99
C VAL A 227 -12.33 4.59 -1.60
N ALA A 228 -13.40 4.34 -0.85
CA ALA A 228 -14.54 3.58 -1.34
C ALA A 228 -15.34 4.34 -2.42
N PHE A 229 -15.36 5.67 -2.38
CA PHE A 229 -16.14 6.50 -3.28
C PHE A 229 -15.61 6.47 -4.73
N ASP A 230 -14.26 6.55 -4.92
CA ASP A 230 -13.71 6.63 -6.28
C ASP A 230 -12.25 6.15 -6.41
N GLY A 231 -11.65 5.55 -5.36
CA GLY A 231 -10.21 5.27 -5.33
C GLY A 231 -9.80 3.91 -4.78
N LEU A 232 -10.67 2.89 -4.85
CA LEU A 232 -10.40 1.57 -4.27
C LEU A 232 -9.07 0.99 -4.75
N GLY A 233 -8.22 0.62 -3.78
CA GLY A 233 -6.94 -0.03 -3.98
C GLY A 233 -5.80 0.89 -4.38
N HIS A 234 -6.03 2.20 -4.59
CA HIS A 234 -4.98 3.09 -5.07
C HIS A 234 -4.00 3.50 -3.96
N SER A 235 -4.16 4.63 -3.35
CA SER A 235 -3.28 5.20 -2.34
C SER A 235 -4.05 5.94 -1.26
N ALA A 236 -3.47 6.05 -0.06
CA ALA A 236 -3.95 6.87 1.03
C ALA A 236 -2.76 7.40 1.84
N ALA A 237 -2.85 8.59 2.37
CA ALA A 237 -1.83 9.20 3.21
C ALA A 237 -2.34 9.39 4.64
N ILE A 238 -1.42 9.25 5.60
CA ILE A 238 -1.66 9.54 7.01
C ILE A 238 -0.47 10.31 7.57
N HIS A 239 -0.77 11.35 8.33
CA HIS A 239 0.21 12.14 9.06
C HIS A 239 -0.09 12.04 10.55
N THR A 240 0.78 11.43 11.30
CA THR A 240 0.66 11.16 12.74
C THR A 240 1.99 10.74 13.34
N ALA A 241 2.18 10.96 14.64
CA ALA A 241 3.28 10.38 15.41
C ALA A 241 2.90 9.02 16.04
N ASP A 242 1.64 8.59 15.95
CA ASP A 242 1.14 7.33 16.53
C ASP A 242 1.26 6.17 15.54
N GLU A 243 2.26 5.30 15.73
CA GLU A 243 2.50 4.11 14.90
C GLU A 243 1.36 3.07 14.95
N GLU A 244 0.66 2.95 16.08
CA GLU A 244 -0.46 2.01 16.20
C GLU A 244 -1.67 2.51 15.39
N LEU A 245 -1.84 3.82 15.32
CA LEU A 245 -2.85 4.42 14.43
C LEU A 245 -2.51 4.17 12.95
N VAL A 246 -1.22 4.21 12.56
CA VAL A 246 -0.82 3.88 11.18
C VAL A 246 -1.18 2.43 10.83
N LYS A 247 -0.97 1.48 11.74
CA LYS A 247 -1.35 0.08 11.56
C LYS A 247 -2.87 -0.07 11.43
N THR A 248 -3.62 0.62 12.29
CA THR A 248 -5.08 0.67 12.26
C THR A 248 -5.59 1.25 10.93
N PHE A 249 -5.04 2.38 10.50
CA PHE A 249 -5.34 3.01 9.23
C PHE A 249 -5.08 2.06 8.05
N GLY A 250 -3.89 1.42 8.02
CA GLY A 250 -3.50 0.48 6.98
C GLY A 250 -4.39 -0.78 6.93
N SER A 251 -4.93 -1.21 8.05
CA SER A 251 -5.85 -2.37 8.10
C SER A 251 -7.26 -2.04 7.64
N ARG A 252 -7.72 -0.80 7.84
CA ARG A 252 -9.09 -0.36 7.57
C ARG A 252 -9.25 0.22 6.16
N VAL A 253 -8.34 1.11 5.75
CA VAL A 253 -8.42 1.81 4.47
C VAL A 253 -8.00 0.89 3.33
N LYS A 254 -8.90 0.66 2.39
CA LYS A 254 -8.68 -0.26 1.24
C LYS A 254 -7.80 0.38 0.16
N ALA A 255 -6.60 0.82 0.54
CA ALA A 255 -5.55 1.30 -0.34
C ALA A 255 -4.35 0.35 -0.26
N LEU A 256 -3.65 0.12 -1.38
CA LEU A 256 -2.46 -0.74 -1.41
C LEU A 256 -1.17 0.01 -1.10
N ARG A 257 -1.21 1.32 -1.13
CA ARG A 257 -0.11 2.22 -0.73
C ARG A 257 -0.60 3.13 0.38
N VAL A 258 -0.08 2.92 1.58
CA VAL A 258 -0.27 3.82 2.72
C VAL A 258 1.01 4.64 2.87
N ILE A 259 0.88 5.94 2.68
CA ILE A 259 1.99 6.90 2.74
C ILE A 259 1.96 7.57 4.11
N TRP A 260 3.02 7.38 4.87
CA TRP A 260 3.12 7.89 6.24
C TRP A 260 4.11 9.05 6.33
N ASN A 261 3.67 10.18 6.87
CA ASN A 261 4.46 11.39 7.11
C ASN A 261 5.33 11.81 5.92
N SER A 262 4.75 11.76 4.72
CA SER A 262 5.44 12.17 3.50
C SER A 262 4.47 12.56 2.40
N PRO A 263 4.90 13.33 1.37
CA PRO A 263 4.06 13.76 0.27
C PRO A 263 3.49 12.56 -0.50
N SER A 264 2.16 12.48 -0.66
CA SER A 264 1.51 11.31 -1.24
C SER A 264 1.89 11.07 -2.70
N THR A 265 2.03 12.12 -3.51
CA THR A 265 2.47 12.00 -4.91
C THR A 265 3.82 11.28 -5.01
N PHE A 266 4.82 11.76 -4.30
CA PHE A 266 6.19 11.21 -4.38
C PHE A 266 6.30 9.88 -3.64
N GLY A 267 5.60 9.75 -2.49
CA GLY A 267 5.54 8.49 -1.76
C GLY A 267 4.86 7.37 -2.55
N GLY A 268 3.81 7.68 -3.31
CA GLY A 268 3.13 6.73 -4.19
C GLY A 268 3.96 6.33 -5.40
N ILE A 269 4.64 7.29 -6.04
CA ILE A 269 5.58 7.03 -7.13
C ILE A 269 6.74 6.14 -6.66
N GLY A 270 7.21 6.35 -5.43
CA GLY A 270 8.29 5.56 -4.82
C GLY A 270 9.68 6.14 -4.99
N ASP A 271 10.68 5.52 -4.38
CA ASP A 271 12.11 5.80 -4.40
C ASP A 271 12.55 7.01 -3.53
N VAL A 272 11.95 8.18 -3.69
CA VAL A 272 12.46 9.42 -3.05
C VAL A 272 12.22 9.43 -1.53
N TYR A 273 11.03 9.06 -1.07
CA TYR A 273 10.62 9.11 0.34
C TYR A 273 10.48 7.75 1.01
N ASN A 274 10.54 6.66 0.24
CA ASN A 274 10.39 5.31 0.75
C ASN A 274 11.04 4.29 -0.21
N ALA A 275 11.02 3.01 0.16
CA ALA A 275 11.60 1.92 -0.63
C ALA A 275 10.61 1.30 -1.64
N PHE A 276 9.51 1.96 -1.99
CA PHE A 276 8.64 1.46 -3.05
C PHE A 276 9.36 1.53 -4.40
N LEU A 277 9.10 0.53 -5.23
CA LEU A 277 9.64 0.51 -6.58
C LEU A 277 9.17 1.75 -7.37
N PRO A 278 10.08 2.53 -7.97
CA PRO A 278 9.68 3.72 -8.73
C PRO A 278 8.78 3.35 -9.91
N SER A 279 7.61 3.98 -9.98
CA SER A 279 6.65 3.76 -11.05
C SER A 279 5.64 4.90 -11.16
N LEU A 280 5.19 5.17 -12.39
CA LEU A 280 4.03 6.02 -12.65
C LEU A 280 2.75 5.19 -12.90
N THR A 281 2.85 3.86 -12.86
CA THR A 281 1.74 2.93 -13.03
C THR A 281 1.47 2.23 -11.70
N LEU A 282 0.46 2.71 -10.98
CA LEU A 282 0.20 2.39 -9.59
C LEU A 282 -0.99 1.42 -9.47
N GLY A 283 -0.75 0.12 -9.62
CA GLY A 283 -1.77 -0.92 -9.59
C GLY A 283 -2.61 -0.89 -8.31
N CYS A 284 -3.92 -1.13 -8.46
CA CYS A 284 -4.91 -1.06 -7.40
C CYS A 284 -5.37 -2.45 -6.90
N GLY A 285 -4.79 -3.52 -7.42
CA GLY A 285 -5.10 -4.90 -7.04
C GLY A 285 -6.58 -5.26 -7.15
N SER A 286 -6.98 -6.30 -6.47
CA SER A 286 -8.37 -6.79 -6.49
C SER A 286 -9.38 -5.79 -5.95
N TYR A 287 -9.00 -4.92 -5.01
CA TYR A 287 -9.87 -3.82 -4.55
C TYR A 287 -10.28 -2.91 -5.71
N GLY A 288 -9.33 -2.50 -6.55
CA GLY A 288 -9.57 -1.67 -7.72
C GLY A 288 -9.94 -2.46 -8.98
N LYS A 289 -10.21 -3.77 -8.87
CA LYS A 289 -10.47 -4.68 -10.00
C LYS A 289 -9.33 -4.70 -11.02
N ASN A 290 -8.09 -4.57 -10.54
CA ASN A 290 -6.89 -4.61 -11.35
C ASN A 290 -6.18 -5.96 -11.23
N SER A 291 -5.49 -6.38 -12.28
CA SER A 291 -4.67 -7.60 -12.32
C SER A 291 -3.31 -7.44 -11.62
N VAL A 292 -2.95 -6.22 -11.25
CA VAL A 292 -1.69 -5.90 -10.57
C VAL A 292 -1.96 -5.06 -9.32
N GLY A 293 -1.31 -5.42 -8.22
CA GLY A 293 -1.49 -4.82 -6.89
C GLY A 293 -0.25 -4.12 -6.35
N GLY A 294 0.47 -3.40 -7.18
CA GLY A 294 1.68 -2.69 -6.75
C GLY A 294 2.18 -1.73 -7.81
N ASN A 295 3.35 -1.18 -7.58
CA ASN A 295 4.03 -0.33 -8.55
C ASN A 295 4.52 -1.20 -9.72
N VAL A 296 4.01 -0.92 -10.92
CA VAL A 296 4.32 -1.72 -12.12
C VAL A 296 5.70 -1.35 -12.65
N SER A 297 6.49 -2.36 -12.98
CA SER A 297 7.83 -2.22 -13.56
C SER A 297 8.00 -3.10 -14.79
N ALA A 298 9.18 -3.06 -15.40
CA ALA A 298 9.55 -3.92 -16.51
C ALA A 298 9.38 -5.43 -16.19
N VAL A 299 9.57 -5.83 -14.93
CA VAL A 299 9.38 -7.22 -14.49
C VAL A 299 7.97 -7.73 -14.76
N ASN A 300 6.96 -6.88 -14.66
CA ASN A 300 5.56 -7.25 -14.95
C ASN A 300 5.30 -7.55 -16.44
N LEU A 301 6.20 -7.12 -17.32
CA LEU A 301 6.11 -7.34 -18.77
C LEU A 301 6.98 -8.51 -19.24
N LEU A 302 7.76 -9.15 -18.35
CA LEU A 302 8.65 -10.23 -18.70
C LEU A 302 7.93 -11.58 -18.64
N ASN A 303 8.14 -12.40 -19.69
CA ASN A 303 7.76 -13.79 -19.67
C ASN A 303 8.88 -14.64 -19.07
N ILE A 304 8.76 -14.97 -17.79
CA ILE A 304 9.74 -15.79 -17.07
C ILE A 304 9.55 -17.26 -17.40
N LYS A 305 10.49 -17.86 -18.12
CA LYS A 305 10.48 -19.28 -18.41
C LYS A 305 11.11 -20.07 -17.27
N LYS A 306 10.39 -21.09 -16.82
CA LYS A 306 10.90 -22.03 -15.82
C LYS A 306 11.38 -23.29 -16.52
N VAL A 307 12.64 -23.70 -16.28
CA VAL A 307 13.19 -24.95 -16.76
C VAL A 307 13.14 -25.97 -15.63
N GLY A 308 12.24 -26.94 -15.76
CA GLY A 308 12.16 -28.08 -14.85
C GLY A 308 13.15 -29.20 -15.27
N ARG A 309 14.14 -29.48 -14.44
CA ARG A 309 14.99 -30.66 -14.60
C ARG A 309 14.40 -31.84 -13.82
N ARG A 310 14.34 -33.01 -14.43
CA ARG A 310 14.00 -34.24 -13.71
C ARG A 310 14.97 -34.42 -12.54
N ARG A 311 14.46 -34.51 -11.33
CA ARG A 311 15.24 -34.99 -10.19
C ARG A 311 15.48 -36.50 -10.42
N ASN A 312 16.70 -36.89 -10.72
CA ASN A 312 17.07 -38.30 -10.58
C ASN A 312 16.99 -38.61 -9.10
N ASN A 313 16.15 -39.51 -8.70
CA ASN A 313 15.89 -40.10 -7.36
C ASN A 313 16.92 -39.81 -6.26
N MET A 314 17.60 -38.69 -6.26
CA MET A 314 18.41 -38.25 -5.15
C MET A 314 17.42 -37.76 -4.05
N GLN A 315 17.04 -38.71 -3.24
CA GLN A 315 16.44 -38.37 -1.96
C GLN A 315 17.52 -37.63 -1.18
N TRP A 316 17.28 -36.36 -0.93
CA TRP A 316 18.08 -35.65 0.05
C TRP A 316 17.19 -35.41 1.26
N PHE A 317 17.74 -35.56 2.44
CA PHE A 317 17.11 -35.11 3.66
C PHE A 317 18.05 -34.15 4.37
N LYS A 318 17.47 -33.15 5.00
CA LYS A 318 18.22 -32.20 5.79
C LYS A 318 18.41 -32.79 7.17
N VAL A 319 19.64 -32.98 7.57
CA VAL A 319 19.98 -33.36 8.94
C VAL A 319 20.22 -32.09 9.78
N PRO A 320 20.03 -32.16 11.10
CA PRO A 320 20.44 -31.11 12.01
C PRO A 320 21.91 -30.73 11.82
N ALA A 321 22.25 -29.47 12.07
CA ALA A 321 23.63 -28.99 11.94
C ALA A 321 24.62 -29.76 12.83
N LYS A 322 24.12 -30.34 13.93
CA LYS A 322 24.90 -31.17 14.85
C LYS A 322 24.07 -32.39 15.23
N ILE A 323 24.70 -33.55 15.16
CA ILE A 323 24.16 -34.83 15.63
C ILE A 323 25.20 -35.46 16.57
N TYR A 324 24.80 -35.72 17.78
CA TYR A 324 25.61 -36.41 18.78
C TYR A 324 25.03 -37.79 19.01
N PHE A 325 25.77 -38.86 18.67
CA PHE A 325 25.28 -40.24 18.72
C PHE A 325 26.25 -41.20 19.42
N GLU A 326 27.20 -40.66 20.17
CA GLU A 326 28.09 -41.46 21.01
C GLU A 326 27.44 -41.77 22.36
N ARG A 327 27.99 -42.76 23.05
CA ARG A 327 27.60 -43.09 24.43
C ARG A 327 27.77 -41.83 25.28
N ASP A 328 26.79 -41.54 26.12
CA ASP A 328 26.77 -40.36 27.02
C ASP A 328 26.76 -39.00 26.31
N SER A 329 26.47 -38.91 25.01
CA SER A 329 26.35 -37.67 24.26
C SER A 329 25.35 -36.68 24.85
N ILE A 330 24.42 -37.13 25.67
CA ILE A 330 23.49 -36.33 26.45
C ILE A 330 24.19 -35.28 27.36
N GLN A 331 25.47 -35.51 27.72
CA GLN A 331 26.28 -34.57 28.48
C GLN A 331 26.43 -33.19 27.77
N TYR A 332 26.26 -33.15 26.44
CA TYR A 332 26.26 -31.88 25.69
C TYR A 332 25.24 -30.88 26.21
N LEU A 333 24.17 -31.31 26.86
CA LEU A 333 23.19 -30.41 27.49
C LEU A 333 23.79 -29.50 28.56
N GLN A 334 24.94 -29.89 29.15
CA GLN A 334 25.65 -29.04 30.09
C GLN A 334 26.28 -27.81 29.44
N ASP A 335 26.67 -27.92 28.17
CA ASP A 335 27.44 -26.91 27.45
C ASP A 335 26.61 -26.11 26.43
N MET A 336 25.30 -26.35 26.34
CA MET A 336 24.42 -25.59 25.46
C MET A 336 24.44 -24.10 25.85
N LYS A 337 24.57 -23.23 24.86
CA LYS A 337 24.49 -21.78 25.06
C LYS A 337 23.04 -21.33 25.20
N ASP A 338 22.84 -20.20 25.85
CA ASP A 338 21.55 -19.49 25.92
C ASP A 338 20.39 -20.39 26.40
N CYS A 339 20.63 -21.21 27.43
CA CYS A 339 19.71 -22.20 27.94
C CYS A 339 19.44 -21.92 29.44
N GLU A 340 18.39 -21.15 29.74
CA GLU A 340 17.97 -20.78 31.09
C GLU A 340 16.58 -21.28 31.46
N LYS A 341 15.66 -21.32 30.47
CA LYS A 341 14.29 -21.82 30.64
C LYS A 341 14.02 -22.93 29.65
N VAL A 342 14.02 -24.16 30.13
CA VAL A 342 13.86 -25.36 29.30
C VAL A 342 12.47 -25.93 29.42
N MET A 343 11.79 -26.13 28.30
CA MET A 343 10.58 -26.93 28.21
C MET A 343 10.91 -28.29 27.63
N ILE A 344 10.64 -29.36 28.40
CA ILE A 344 10.80 -30.74 27.92
C ILE A 344 9.43 -31.24 27.48
N VAL A 345 9.31 -31.60 26.20
CA VAL A 345 8.11 -32.15 25.58
C VAL A 345 8.32 -33.65 25.41
N THR A 346 7.45 -34.48 26.03
CA THR A 346 7.62 -35.91 26.07
C THR A 346 6.30 -36.64 26.33
N ASP A 347 6.34 -37.97 26.33
CA ASP A 347 5.25 -38.84 26.74
C ASP A 347 5.49 -39.46 28.14
N ARG A 348 4.45 -40.04 28.71
CA ARG A 348 4.51 -40.69 30.03
C ARG A 348 5.53 -41.84 30.10
N SER A 349 5.68 -42.60 29.03
CA SER A 349 6.60 -43.73 28.99
C SER A 349 8.06 -43.29 29.18
N MET A 350 8.44 -42.13 28.64
CA MET A 350 9.78 -41.58 28.84
C MET A 350 10.05 -41.13 30.25
N VAL A 351 9.00 -40.69 30.96
CA VAL A 351 9.08 -40.38 32.41
C VAL A 351 9.27 -41.67 33.21
N ASP A 352 8.41 -42.66 32.96
CA ASP A 352 8.41 -43.94 33.73
C ASP A 352 9.71 -44.72 33.51
N LEU A 353 10.32 -44.62 32.34
CA LEU A 353 11.61 -45.23 32.02
C LEU A 353 12.82 -44.46 32.56
N GLY A 354 12.62 -43.31 33.22
CA GLY A 354 13.69 -42.51 33.82
C GLY A 354 14.54 -41.71 32.82
N PHE A 355 14.09 -41.57 31.58
CA PHE A 355 14.85 -40.77 30.57
C PHE A 355 14.75 -39.28 30.85
N VAL A 356 13.63 -38.78 31.37
CA VAL A 356 13.47 -37.40 31.80
C VAL A 356 14.48 -37.08 32.91
N ASP A 357 14.67 -37.98 33.88
CA ASP A 357 15.61 -37.78 34.97
C ASP A 357 17.07 -37.67 34.47
N LYS A 358 17.43 -38.41 33.43
CA LYS A 358 18.74 -38.29 32.81
C LYS A 358 18.95 -36.92 32.20
N ILE A 359 17.95 -36.36 31.50
CA ILE A 359 18.03 -34.99 30.90
C ILE A 359 18.10 -33.96 32.01
N THR A 360 17.20 -33.99 32.96
CA THR A 360 17.15 -33.03 34.06
C THR A 360 18.42 -33.03 34.89
N HIS A 361 18.99 -34.24 35.12
CA HIS A 361 20.29 -34.36 35.77
C HIS A 361 21.38 -33.59 35.02
N GLN A 362 21.50 -33.74 33.71
CA GLN A 362 22.51 -33.00 32.90
C GLN A 362 22.26 -31.49 32.93
N LEU A 363 21.01 -31.07 32.86
CA LEU A 363 20.66 -29.66 32.95
C LEU A 363 21.01 -29.03 34.31
N HIS A 364 20.87 -29.79 35.39
CA HIS A 364 21.24 -29.37 36.76
C HIS A 364 22.75 -29.31 36.98
N GLN A 365 23.57 -29.98 36.17
CA GLN A 365 25.04 -29.92 36.25
C GLN A 365 25.60 -28.64 35.59
N ARG A 366 24.77 -27.82 34.98
CA ARG A 366 25.18 -26.58 34.36
C ARG A 366 25.67 -25.55 35.39
N LYS A 367 26.60 -24.71 35.00
CA LYS A 367 27.10 -23.59 35.84
C LYS A 367 25.99 -22.59 36.17
N ASN A 368 25.08 -22.33 35.20
CA ASN A 368 23.94 -21.45 35.40
C ASN A 368 22.71 -22.25 35.77
N LYS A 369 21.89 -21.72 36.68
CA LYS A 369 20.64 -22.32 37.08
C LYS A 369 19.64 -22.36 35.94
N VAL A 370 19.05 -23.52 35.68
CA VAL A 370 18.03 -23.71 34.65
C VAL A 370 16.68 -23.94 35.31
N THR A 371 15.65 -23.31 34.79
CA THR A 371 14.27 -23.55 35.17
C THR A 371 13.66 -24.51 34.16
N ILE A 372 13.06 -25.60 34.64
CA ILE A 372 12.56 -26.69 33.79
C ILE A 372 11.04 -26.80 33.92
N GLN A 373 10.35 -26.83 32.79
CA GLN A 373 8.92 -27.14 32.68
C GLN A 373 8.73 -28.41 31.86
N LEU A 374 7.94 -29.35 32.39
CA LEU A 374 7.62 -30.59 31.69
C LEU A 374 6.24 -30.49 31.03
N PHE A 375 6.14 -30.99 29.83
CA PHE A 375 4.88 -31.31 29.14
C PHE A 375 4.91 -32.81 28.79
N THR A 376 4.14 -33.61 29.50
CA THR A 376 4.18 -35.10 29.46
C THR A 376 2.95 -35.71 28.81
N ASP A 377 2.04 -34.89 28.29
CA ASP A 377 0.72 -35.36 27.81
C ASP A 377 0.73 -35.65 26.28
N VAL A 378 1.92 -35.92 25.72
CA VAL A 378 2.01 -36.30 24.31
C VAL A 378 1.55 -37.73 24.13
N GLU A 379 0.46 -37.95 23.41
CA GLU A 379 -0.04 -39.24 23.00
C GLU A 379 0.61 -39.74 21.70
N ALA A 380 0.48 -41.03 21.41
CA ALA A 380 0.85 -41.53 20.09
C ALA A 380 -0.05 -40.91 19.04
N ASP A 381 0.55 -40.39 17.95
CA ASP A 381 -0.14 -39.62 16.90
C ASP A 381 -0.89 -38.40 17.48
N PRO A 382 -0.15 -37.38 17.93
CA PRO A 382 -0.70 -36.32 18.76
C PRO A 382 -1.77 -35.51 18.05
N SER A 383 -2.85 -35.26 18.77
CA SER A 383 -3.97 -34.44 18.26
C SER A 383 -3.67 -32.95 18.27
N VAL A 384 -4.40 -32.19 17.46
CA VAL A 384 -4.34 -30.71 17.47
C VAL A 384 -4.63 -30.15 18.86
N HIS A 385 -5.47 -30.84 19.66
CA HIS A 385 -5.78 -30.43 21.02
C HIS A 385 -4.55 -30.50 21.93
N THR A 386 -3.75 -31.56 21.82
CA THR A 386 -2.48 -31.74 22.55
C THR A 386 -1.48 -30.63 22.16
N VAL A 387 -1.40 -30.29 20.87
CA VAL A 387 -0.57 -29.17 20.38
C VAL A 387 -1.00 -27.84 21.01
N TYR A 388 -2.30 -27.57 21.09
CA TYR A 388 -2.79 -26.33 21.74
C TYR A 388 -2.44 -26.28 23.22
N LYS A 389 -2.62 -27.39 23.98
CA LYS A 389 -2.21 -27.46 25.38
C LYS A 389 -0.72 -27.17 25.57
N GLY A 390 0.13 -27.80 24.76
CA GLY A 390 1.57 -27.55 24.79
C GLY A 390 1.92 -26.10 24.45
N THR A 391 1.22 -25.53 23.48
CA THR A 391 1.42 -24.11 23.06
C THR A 391 1.02 -23.12 24.17
N ASP A 392 -0.09 -23.39 24.88
CA ASP A 392 -0.54 -22.50 25.96
C ASP A 392 0.43 -22.58 27.16
N LEU A 393 0.96 -23.75 27.46
CA LEU A 393 2.00 -23.91 28.47
C LEU A 393 3.29 -23.20 28.05
N MET A 394 3.69 -23.30 26.79
CA MET A 394 4.84 -22.60 26.22
C MET A 394 4.70 -21.08 26.31
N ARG A 395 3.53 -20.54 25.98
CA ARG A 395 3.23 -19.11 26.08
C ARG A 395 3.30 -18.58 27.51
N SER A 396 2.85 -19.37 28.47
CA SER A 396 2.90 -18.98 29.88
C SER A 396 4.30 -19.11 30.49
N PHE A 397 5.05 -20.13 30.12
CA PHE A 397 6.40 -20.39 30.65
C PHE A 397 7.48 -19.58 29.90
N GLN A 398 7.30 -19.30 28.61
CA GLN A 398 8.26 -18.58 27.75
C GLN A 398 9.67 -19.23 27.75
N PRO A 399 9.82 -20.49 27.29
CA PRO A 399 11.11 -21.15 27.24
C PRO A 399 12.02 -20.51 26.17
N ASP A 400 13.31 -20.47 26.42
CA ASP A 400 14.36 -20.19 25.44
C ASP A 400 14.82 -21.46 24.70
N THR A 401 14.61 -22.63 25.35
CA THR A 401 15.04 -23.93 24.84
C THR A 401 13.91 -24.94 24.93
N ILE A 402 13.68 -25.72 23.87
CA ILE A 402 12.73 -26.84 23.84
C ILE A 402 13.53 -28.12 23.60
N ILE A 403 13.30 -29.11 24.43
CA ILE A 403 13.85 -30.48 24.30
C ILE A 403 12.70 -31.42 24.01
N ALA A 404 12.64 -32.00 22.82
CA ALA A 404 11.74 -33.08 22.50
C ALA A 404 12.42 -34.40 22.84
N LEU A 405 11.81 -35.17 23.77
CA LEU A 405 12.34 -36.46 24.22
C LEU A 405 11.35 -37.56 23.87
N GLY A 406 11.79 -38.52 23.06
CA GLY A 406 10.98 -39.69 22.70
C GLY A 406 11.19 -40.11 21.25
N GLY A 407 10.18 -40.79 20.71
CA GLY A 407 10.12 -41.15 19.29
C GLY A 407 9.60 -39.99 18.42
N GLY A 408 8.85 -40.32 17.36
CA GLY A 408 8.32 -39.29 16.43
C GLY A 408 7.26 -38.37 17.02
N SER A 409 6.41 -38.87 17.94
CA SER A 409 5.26 -38.12 18.47
C SER A 409 5.62 -36.85 19.26
N PRO A 410 6.65 -36.84 20.14
CA PRO A 410 7.08 -35.61 20.81
C PRO A 410 7.79 -34.59 19.90
N MET A 411 8.30 -35.02 18.75
CA MET A 411 8.99 -34.16 17.75
C MET A 411 8.03 -33.55 16.76
#